data_ae84d532bf7710cc91f4b703884bfba1
#
_entry.id   ae84d532bf7710cc91f4b703884bfba1
#
_cell.length_a   1.000
_cell.length_b   1.000
_cell.length_c   1.000
_cell.angle_alpha   90.00
_cell.angle_beta   90.00
_cell.angle_gamma   90.00
#
_symmetry.space_group_name_H-M   'P 1'
#
loop_
_entity.id
_entity.type
_entity.pdbx_description
1 polymer ?
#
loop_
_entity_poly.entity_id
_entity_poly.type
_entity_poly.pdbx_seq_one_letter_code
_entity_poly.pdbx_strand_id
1 'polypeptide(L)'
;MRSAGRVSFNPKKHDNSVLTFLGTTGTFDAPAVSDYVTSLPANQEFIARRIWYLFISSSAIFLDQSLANPFANREILPLVQSLATSPAMSDPSNSQAKSPVDWFVSVCRAMGILPSALPNKANVIRFLSTLGQVPFDPPNVGGWPTDEAWLNISSMQARLAFSRYILAQANLSALNAIPATDLRLNYLADLFGVAEWSSRTKSVLRTALNNPLELVVVCINAPEYVVNV
;
A
#
# COMPACT_ATOMS: atom_id res chain seq x y z
N MET A 1 9.93 -24.96 -17.83
CA MET A 1 8.94 -24.94 -16.73
C MET A 1 9.48 -25.81 -15.61
N ARG A 2 9.82 -25.27 -14.45
CA ARG A 2 10.10 -26.08 -13.27
C ARG A 2 8.76 -26.56 -12.74
N SER A 3 8.55 -27.89 -12.64
CA SER A 3 7.37 -28.44 -12.00
C SER A 3 7.34 -27.93 -10.55
N ALA A 4 6.22 -27.38 -10.12
CA ALA A 4 6.01 -27.06 -8.71
C ALA A 4 6.19 -28.35 -7.92
N GLY A 5 7.26 -28.41 -7.10
CA GLY A 5 7.56 -29.58 -6.30
C GLY A 5 6.41 -29.86 -5.34
N ARG A 6 5.83 -31.04 -5.39
CA ARG A 6 4.89 -31.49 -4.37
C ARG A 6 5.67 -31.72 -3.08
N VAL A 7 5.28 -31.00 -2.02
CA VAL A 7 5.75 -31.27 -0.66
C VAL A 7 5.01 -32.51 -0.15
N SER A 8 5.76 -33.51 0.32
CA SER A 8 5.19 -34.70 0.94
C SER A 8 5.87 -34.95 2.29
N PHE A 9 5.08 -35.29 3.29
CA PHE A 9 5.57 -35.69 4.60
C PHE A 9 6.15 -37.12 4.53
N ASN A 10 7.36 -37.32 5.03
CA ASN A 10 7.98 -38.65 5.15
C ASN A 10 8.12 -39.04 6.62
N PRO A 11 7.25 -39.91 7.16
CA PRO A 11 7.25 -40.29 8.58
C PRO A 11 8.56 -40.91 9.07
N LYS A 12 9.30 -41.56 8.15
CA LYS A 12 10.58 -42.23 8.47
C LYS A 12 11.74 -41.28 8.68
N LYS A 13 11.59 -40.03 8.19
CA LYS A 13 12.61 -38.96 8.34
C LYS A 13 12.19 -37.90 9.36
N HIS A 14 11.03 -38.06 9.94
CA HIS A 14 10.52 -37.13 10.96
C HIS A 14 11.17 -37.45 12.31
N ASP A 15 11.59 -36.39 13.00
CA ASP A 15 12.05 -36.50 14.38
C ASP A 15 10.82 -36.59 15.32
N ASN A 16 10.68 -37.75 15.95
CA ASN A 16 9.58 -37.99 16.90
C ASN A 16 10.01 -37.77 18.36
N SER A 17 11.14 -37.13 18.60
CA SER A 17 11.54 -36.78 19.96
C SER A 17 10.56 -35.82 20.62
N VAL A 18 10.46 -35.93 21.92
CA VAL A 18 9.65 -34.99 22.72
C VAL A 18 10.40 -33.68 22.86
N LEU A 19 9.81 -32.60 22.41
CA LEU A 19 10.35 -31.25 22.44
C LEU A 19 9.47 -30.34 23.28
N THR A 20 10.07 -29.32 23.89
CA THR A 20 9.32 -28.22 24.49
C THR A 20 9.36 -27.02 23.55
N PHE A 21 8.20 -26.59 23.06
CA PHE A 21 8.04 -25.49 22.12
C PHE A 21 7.01 -24.47 22.68
N LEU A 22 7.43 -23.24 22.90
CA LEU A 22 6.60 -22.15 23.43
C LEU A 22 5.79 -22.54 24.68
N GLY A 23 6.41 -23.30 25.61
CA GLY A 23 5.80 -23.73 26.86
C GLY A 23 4.96 -25.01 26.78
N THR A 24 4.77 -25.59 25.61
CA THR A 24 4.08 -26.87 25.41
C THR A 24 5.07 -27.97 25.09
N THR A 25 4.94 -29.13 25.76
CA THR A 25 5.81 -30.30 25.56
C THR A 25 5.07 -31.37 24.79
N GLY A 26 5.68 -31.93 23.75
CA GLY A 26 5.08 -32.97 22.93
C GLY A 26 5.95 -33.33 21.71
N THR A 27 5.41 -34.15 20.84
CA THR A 27 5.96 -34.39 19.50
C THR A 27 5.20 -33.53 18.51
N PHE A 28 5.93 -32.80 17.65
CA PHE A 28 5.33 -31.82 16.75
C PHE A 28 5.66 -32.16 15.30
N ASP A 29 4.64 -32.30 14.49
CA ASP A 29 4.76 -32.19 13.03
C ASP A 29 4.41 -30.77 12.56
N ALA A 30 4.59 -30.50 11.28
CA ALA A 30 4.34 -29.15 10.73
C ALA A 30 2.87 -28.66 10.91
N PRO A 31 1.84 -29.51 10.71
CA PRO A 31 0.46 -29.16 11.05
C PRO A 31 0.28 -28.80 12.53
N ALA A 32 0.77 -29.65 13.45
CA ALA A 32 0.65 -29.43 14.89
C ALA A 32 1.32 -28.12 15.34
N VAL A 33 2.50 -27.79 14.79
CA VAL A 33 3.16 -26.50 15.06
C VAL A 33 2.31 -25.34 14.54
N SER A 34 1.81 -25.43 13.32
CA SER A 34 0.96 -24.40 12.71
C SER A 34 -0.29 -24.16 13.54
N ASP A 35 -1.00 -25.21 13.90
CA ASP A 35 -2.23 -25.14 14.72
C ASP A 35 -1.95 -24.55 16.09
N TYR A 36 -0.86 -24.95 16.72
CA TYR A 36 -0.46 -24.43 18.01
C TYR A 36 -0.13 -22.94 17.96
N VAL A 37 0.75 -22.51 17.02
CA VAL A 37 1.13 -21.10 16.88
C VAL A 37 -0.08 -20.22 16.58
N THR A 38 -0.96 -20.67 15.70
CA THR A 38 -2.17 -19.92 15.37
C THR A 38 -3.21 -19.89 16.49
N SER A 39 -3.14 -20.82 17.45
CA SER A 39 -4.01 -20.84 18.64
C SER A 39 -3.58 -19.85 19.71
N LEU A 40 -2.35 -19.37 19.69
CA LEU A 40 -1.85 -18.46 20.73
C LEU A 40 -2.57 -17.11 20.69
N PRO A 41 -2.86 -16.48 21.86
CA PRO A 41 -3.46 -15.14 21.92
C PRO A 41 -2.67 -14.07 21.15
N ALA A 42 -1.33 -14.18 21.16
CA ALA A 42 -0.45 -13.28 20.40
C ALA A 42 -0.72 -13.27 18.89
N ASN A 43 -1.29 -14.35 18.34
CA ASN A 43 -1.66 -14.40 16.93
C ASN A 43 -2.78 -13.41 16.60
N GLN A 44 -3.77 -13.25 17.46
CA GLN A 44 -4.86 -12.28 17.26
C GLN A 44 -4.31 -10.85 17.14
N GLU A 45 -3.48 -10.47 18.09
CA GLU A 45 -2.86 -9.15 18.11
C GLU A 45 -1.96 -8.95 16.89
N PHE A 46 -1.14 -9.95 16.56
CA PHE A 46 -0.25 -9.88 15.39
C PHE A 46 -1.02 -9.66 14.08
N ILE A 47 -2.08 -10.45 13.83
CA ILE A 47 -2.88 -10.32 12.62
C ILE A 47 -3.63 -8.98 12.59
N ALA A 48 -4.24 -8.58 13.73
CA ALA A 48 -4.93 -7.30 13.80
C ALA A 48 -3.99 -6.12 13.51
N ARG A 49 -2.77 -6.12 14.06
CA ARG A 49 -1.75 -5.12 13.76
C ARG A 49 -1.34 -5.13 12.29
N ARG A 50 -1.24 -6.29 11.65
CA ARG A 50 -0.91 -6.38 10.22
C ARG A 50 -2.02 -5.81 9.35
N ILE A 51 -3.28 -6.06 9.68
CA ILE A 51 -4.44 -5.50 8.97
C ILE A 51 -4.54 -3.98 9.21
N TRP A 52 -4.36 -3.54 10.46
CA TRP A 52 -4.26 -2.11 10.78
C TRP A 52 -3.21 -1.39 9.93
N TYR A 53 -2.00 -1.95 9.90
CA TYR A 53 -0.89 -1.42 9.11
C TYR A 53 -1.21 -1.31 7.61
N LEU A 54 -2.02 -2.22 7.07
CA LEU A 54 -2.37 -2.22 5.66
C LEU A 54 -3.45 -1.18 5.29
N PHE A 55 -4.35 -0.86 6.23
CA PHE A 55 -5.57 -0.12 5.90
C PHE A 55 -5.71 1.22 6.63
N ILE A 56 -5.05 1.41 7.75
CA ILE A 56 -5.27 2.58 8.61
C ILE A 56 -4.00 3.42 8.76
N SER A 57 -2.95 2.85 9.35
CA SER A 57 -1.74 3.62 9.61
C SER A 57 -0.51 2.73 9.78
N SER A 58 0.61 3.20 9.27
CA SER A 58 1.93 2.57 9.48
C SER A 58 2.57 2.95 10.82
N SER A 59 2.07 3.96 11.51
CA SER A 59 2.57 4.30 12.83
C SER A 59 2.26 3.18 13.83
N ALA A 60 3.20 2.91 14.74
CA ALA A 60 3.04 1.91 15.79
C ALA A 60 2.05 2.41 16.87
N ILE A 61 0.81 2.62 16.48
CA ILE A 61 -0.25 2.92 17.44
C ILE A 61 -0.55 1.64 18.20
N PHE A 62 -0.62 1.78 19.51
CA PHE A 62 -1.06 0.72 20.40
C PHE A 62 -2.46 0.28 19.97
N LEU A 63 -2.55 -0.91 19.39
CA LEU A 63 -3.84 -1.48 19.01
C LEU A 63 -4.62 -1.73 20.28
N ASP A 64 -5.76 -1.11 20.43
CA ASP A 64 -6.71 -1.49 21.47
C ASP A 64 -7.05 -2.97 21.26
N GLN A 65 -6.86 -3.80 22.29
CA GLN A 65 -7.16 -5.23 22.22
C GLN A 65 -8.60 -5.49 21.77
N SER A 66 -9.52 -4.55 22.02
CA SER A 66 -10.89 -4.64 21.54
C SER A 66 -10.98 -4.74 20.02
N LEU A 67 -10.04 -4.14 19.28
CA LEU A 67 -9.96 -4.22 17.81
C LEU A 67 -9.45 -5.59 17.32
N ALA A 68 -8.78 -6.35 18.16
CA ALA A 68 -8.34 -7.71 17.83
C ALA A 68 -9.43 -8.78 18.12
N ASN A 69 -10.39 -8.48 19.00
CA ASN A 69 -11.45 -9.42 19.40
C ASN A 69 -12.26 -10.00 18.22
N PRO A 70 -12.60 -9.23 17.17
CA PRO A 70 -13.31 -9.79 16.01
C PRO A 70 -12.55 -10.92 15.30
N PHE A 71 -11.25 -11.05 15.53
CA PHE A 71 -10.43 -12.15 14.98
C PHE A 71 -10.38 -13.38 15.89
N ALA A 72 -11.10 -13.40 17.01
CA ALA A 72 -11.08 -14.52 17.97
C ALA A 72 -11.40 -15.89 17.32
N ASN A 73 -12.28 -15.90 16.31
CA ASN A 73 -12.64 -17.09 15.55
C ASN A 73 -11.73 -17.33 14.32
N ARG A 74 -10.64 -16.59 14.19
CA ARG A 74 -9.71 -16.63 13.04
C ARG A 74 -10.36 -16.25 11.71
N GLU A 75 -11.41 -15.46 11.73
CA GLU A 75 -12.09 -14.94 10.56
C GLU A 75 -11.60 -13.52 10.26
N ILE A 76 -11.04 -13.33 9.06
CA ILE A 76 -10.49 -12.02 8.64
C ILE A 76 -11.59 -10.99 8.39
N LEU A 77 -12.73 -11.39 7.83
CA LEU A 77 -13.79 -10.47 7.45
C LEU A 77 -14.35 -9.65 8.64
N PRO A 78 -14.71 -10.23 9.79
CA PRO A 78 -15.15 -9.46 10.95
C PRO A 78 -14.09 -8.46 11.45
N LEU A 79 -12.81 -8.83 11.40
CA LEU A 79 -11.72 -7.94 11.76
C LEU A 79 -11.62 -6.75 10.80
N VAL A 80 -11.64 -6.98 9.49
CA VAL A 80 -11.59 -5.91 8.49
C VAL A 80 -12.80 -4.99 8.63
N GLN A 81 -14.00 -5.53 8.82
CA GLN A 81 -15.23 -4.75 9.05
C GLN A 81 -15.11 -3.87 10.30
N SER A 82 -14.63 -4.44 11.42
CA SER A 82 -14.43 -3.69 12.65
C SER A 82 -13.45 -2.53 12.48
N LEU A 83 -12.34 -2.77 11.80
CA LEU A 83 -11.34 -1.73 11.52
C LEU A 83 -11.87 -0.66 10.57
N ALA A 84 -12.55 -1.05 9.49
CA ALA A 84 -13.10 -0.13 8.51
C ALA A 84 -14.24 0.75 9.06
N THR A 85 -14.94 0.31 10.10
CA THR A 85 -16.01 1.08 10.76
C THR A 85 -15.53 1.79 12.04
N SER A 86 -14.27 1.61 12.41
CA SER A 86 -13.72 2.28 13.59
C SER A 86 -13.48 3.78 13.33
N PRO A 87 -13.59 4.64 14.36
CA PRO A 87 -13.26 6.05 14.23
C PRO A 87 -11.82 6.29 13.75
N ALA A 88 -10.91 5.36 14.01
CA ALA A 88 -9.53 5.43 13.59
C ALA A 88 -9.36 5.50 12.06
N MET A 89 -10.30 4.97 11.29
CA MET A 89 -10.27 5.01 9.82
C MET A 89 -10.44 6.43 9.27
N SER A 90 -11.08 7.32 10.02
CA SER A 90 -11.32 8.72 9.66
C SER A 90 -10.55 9.70 10.53
N ASP A 91 -9.63 9.22 11.36
CA ASP A 91 -8.84 10.09 12.24
C ASP A 91 -7.63 10.65 11.45
N PRO A 92 -7.54 11.98 11.29
CA PRO A 92 -6.45 12.62 10.56
C PRO A 92 -5.05 12.38 11.15
N SER A 93 -4.95 11.92 12.40
CA SER A 93 -3.68 11.53 13.00
C SER A 93 -3.14 10.21 12.46
N ASN A 94 -4.02 9.40 11.86
CA ASN A 94 -3.68 8.16 11.19
C ASN A 94 -3.42 8.45 9.72
N SER A 95 -2.16 8.44 9.35
CA SER A 95 -1.77 8.68 7.96
C SER A 95 -0.89 7.55 7.45
N GLN A 96 -0.88 7.38 6.15
CA GLN A 96 -0.05 6.38 5.47
C GLN A 96 0.45 6.91 4.14
N ALA A 97 1.76 6.89 3.92
CA ALA A 97 2.32 7.21 2.62
C ALA A 97 2.05 6.08 1.63
N LYS A 98 1.51 6.41 0.45
CA LYS A 98 1.36 5.44 -0.63
C LYS A 98 2.72 4.84 -0.99
N SER A 99 2.79 3.53 -1.02
CA SER A 99 3.97 2.85 -1.53
C SER A 99 4.24 3.23 -2.99
N PRO A 100 5.48 3.16 -3.48
CA PRO A 100 5.78 3.46 -4.88
C PRO A 100 4.92 2.68 -5.88
N VAL A 101 4.65 1.40 -5.60
CA VAL A 101 3.81 0.57 -6.45
C VAL A 101 2.35 0.99 -6.37
N ASP A 102 1.83 1.24 -5.17
CA ASP A 102 0.45 1.70 -4.98
C ASP A 102 0.23 3.04 -5.67
N TRP A 103 1.15 3.98 -5.48
CA TRP A 103 1.11 5.27 -6.16
C TRP A 103 1.09 5.11 -7.69
N PHE A 104 1.99 4.31 -8.25
CA PHE A 104 2.07 4.06 -9.69
C PHE A 104 0.79 3.41 -10.23
N VAL A 105 0.31 2.36 -9.58
CA VAL A 105 -0.89 1.63 -10.01
C VAL A 105 -2.14 2.51 -9.88
N SER A 106 -2.26 3.28 -8.80
CA SER A 106 -3.40 4.19 -8.59
C SER A 106 -3.44 5.28 -9.65
N VAL A 107 -2.29 5.89 -10.01
CA VAL A 107 -2.23 6.86 -11.11
C VAL A 107 -2.62 6.21 -12.45
N CYS A 108 -2.07 5.06 -12.76
CA CYS A 108 -2.41 4.34 -13.99
C CYS A 108 -3.90 4.02 -14.08
N ARG A 109 -4.50 3.57 -12.99
CA ARG A 109 -5.94 3.24 -12.93
C ARG A 109 -6.82 4.47 -13.07
N ALA A 110 -6.54 5.54 -12.34
CA ALA A 110 -7.30 6.79 -12.42
C ALA A 110 -7.24 7.41 -13.82
N MET A 111 -6.09 7.33 -14.49
CA MET A 111 -5.88 7.90 -15.82
C MET A 111 -6.23 6.93 -16.95
N GLY A 112 -6.72 5.73 -16.67
CA GLY A 112 -7.02 4.71 -17.69
C GLY A 112 -5.81 4.21 -18.47
N ILE A 113 -4.62 4.27 -17.89
CA ILE A 113 -3.36 3.87 -18.54
C ILE A 113 -3.06 2.41 -18.18
N LEU A 114 -2.89 1.58 -19.19
CA LEU A 114 -2.40 0.21 -18.97
C LEU A 114 -0.87 0.25 -18.81
N PRO A 115 -0.30 -0.25 -17.70
CA PRO A 115 1.16 -0.30 -17.52
C PRO A 115 1.89 -1.02 -18.67
N SER A 116 1.22 -1.99 -19.31
CA SER A 116 1.75 -2.71 -20.47
C SER A 116 1.85 -1.86 -21.74
N ALA A 117 1.11 -0.75 -21.82
CA ALA A 117 1.13 0.19 -22.95
C ALA A 117 2.22 1.25 -22.82
N LEU A 118 2.91 1.35 -21.68
CA LEU A 118 4.02 2.27 -21.50
C LEU A 118 5.18 1.89 -22.44
N PRO A 119 5.85 2.89 -23.06
CA PRO A 119 6.79 2.66 -24.17
C PRO A 119 7.95 1.73 -23.83
N ASN A 120 8.45 1.79 -22.59
CA ASN A 120 9.59 0.98 -22.16
C ASN A 120 9.39 0.45 -20.73
N LYS A 121 9.13 -0.84 -20.62
CA LYS A 121 8.93 -1.51 -19.33
C LYS A 121 10.17 -1.45 -18.42
N ALA A 122 11.38 -1.44 -18.99
CA ALA A 122 12.60 -1.31 -18.21
C ALA A 122 12.67 0.05 -17.48
N ASN A 123 12.12 1.11 -18.08
CA ASN A 123 12.02 2.41 -17.43
C ASN A 123 11.09 2.36 -16.21
N VAL A 124 9.97 1.65 -16.29
CA VAL A 124 9.05 1.46 -15.14
C VAL A 124 9.80 0.82 -13.98
N ILE A 125 10.51 -0.28 -14.24
CA ILE A 125 11.29 -0.98 -13.22
C ILE A 125 12.38 -0.07 -12.65
N ARG A 126 13.08 0.69 -13.50
CA ARG A 126 14.10 1.64 -13.05
C ARG A 126 13.51 2.73 -12.14
N PHE A 127 12.37 3.30 -12.49
CA PHE A 127 11.70 4.29 -11.64
C PHE A 127 11.27 3.68 -10.31
N LEU A 128 10.64 2.50 -10.31
CA LEU A 128 10.25 1.81 -9.09
C LEU A 128 11.47 1.45 -8.22
N SER A 129 12.58 1.04 -8.83
CA SER A 129 13.85 0.82 -8.12
C SER A 129 14.39 2.09 -7.47
N THR A 130 14.36 3.23 -8.20
CA THR A 130 14.77 4.53 -7.64
C THR A 130 13.86 4.97 -6.50
N LEU A 131 12.57 4.61 -6.56
CA LEU A 131 11.61 4.86 -5.50
C LEU A 131 11.71 3.88 -4.32
N GLY A 132 12.51 2.81 -4.46
CA GLY A 132 12.79 1.85 -3.39
C GLY A 132 11.83 0.66 -3.32
N GLN A 133 11.00 0.43 -4.35
CA GLN A 133 10.10 -0.72 -4.35
C GLN A 133 9.98 -1.35 -5.75
N VAL A 134 10.66 -2.47 -5.94
CA VAL A 134 10.49 -3.32 -7.13
C VAL A 134 9.64 -4.54 -6.75
N PRO A 135 8.49 -4.80 -7.39
CA PRO A 135 7.68 -5.97 -7.09
C PRO A 135 8.48 -7.27 -7.17
N PHE A 136 8.30 -8.14 -6.19
CA PHE A 136 8.97 -9.45 -6.04
C PHE A 136 10.48 -9.41 -5.82
N ASP A 137 11.07 -8.23 -5.64
CA ASP A 137 12.51 -8.05 -5.40
C ASP A 137 12.75 -7.17 -4.16
N PRO A 138 12.38 -7.64 -2.94
CA PRO A 138 12.61 -6.91 -1.71
C PRO A 138 14.11 -6.88 -1.36
N PRO A 139 14.61 -5.79 -0.74
CA PRO A 139 16.02 -5.63 -0.40
C PRO A 139 16.52 -6.64 0.64
N ASN A 140 15.62 -7.23 1.42
CA ASN A 140 15.94 -8.24 2.43
C ASN A 140 14.68 -9.04 2.83
N VAL A 141 14.85 -9.99 3.74
CA VAL A 141 13.76 -10.86 4.23
C VAL A 141 12.65 -10.11 5.00
N GLY A 142 12.91 -8.92 5.47
CA GLY A 142 11.91 -8.06 6.12
C GLY A 142 10.98 -7.34 5.14
N GLY A 143 11.26 -7.41 3.86
CA GLY A 143 10.48 -6.73 2.83
C GLY A 143 11.04 -5.37 2.42
N TRP A 144 10.19 -4.52 1.87
CA TRP A 144 10.54 -3.15 1.49
C TRP A 144 10.44 -2.19 2.67
N PRO A 145 11.17 -1.04 2.62
CA PRO A 145 10.90 0.05 3.54
C PRO A 145 9.44 0.51 3.44
N THR A 146 9.00 1.26 4.41
CA THR A 146 7.61 1.67 4.52
C THR A 146 7.50 3.15 4.85
N ASP A 147 6.37 3.74 4.49
CA ASP A 147 5.91 5.05 4.92
C ASP A 147 6.93 6.18 4.72
N GLU A 148 7.45 6.78 5.79
CA GLU A 148 8.37 7.91 5.75
C GLU A 148 9.62 7.67 4.91
N ALA A 149 10.07 6.43 4.79
CA ALA A 149 11.21 6.08 3.97
C ALA A 149 11.04 6.44 2.49
N TRP A 150 9.79 6.56 2.03
CA TRP A 150 9.47 6.95 0.65
C TRP A 150 9.24 8.45 0.46
N LEU A 151 9.26 9.24 1.53
CA LEU A 151 9.02 10.69 1.52
C LEU A 151 10.31 11.52 1.50
N ASN A 152 11.40 10.98 0.97
CA ASN A 152 12.66 11.69 0.84
C ASN A 152 12.77 12.49 -0.48
N ILE A 153 13.74 13.40 -0.57
CA ILE A 153 13.95 14.30 -1.71
C ILE A 153 14.20 13.52 -3.02
N SER A 154 14.99 12.45 -2.97
CA SER A 154 15.29 11.62 -4.14
C SER A 154 14.03 10.95 -4.68
N SER A 155 13.18 10.45 -3.79
CA SER A 155 11.89 9.87 -4.16
C SER A 155 10.94 10.90 -4.76
N MET A 156 10.91 12.14 -4.24
CA MET A 156 10.11 13.22 -4.82
C MET A 156 10.55 13.56 -6.25
N GLN A 157 11.85 13.69 -6.49
CA GLN A 157 12.40 13.95 -7.83
C GLN A 157 12.09 12.79 -8.80
N ALA A 158 12.25 11.55 -8.32
CA ALA A 158 11.93 10.36 -9.12
C ALA A 158 10.43 10.30 -9.46
N ARG A 159 9.53 10.61 -8.50
CA ARG A 159 8.08 10.68 -8.76
C ARG A 159 7.74 11.73 -9.81
N LEU A 160 8.32 12.92 -9.74
CA LEU A 160 8.08 13.96 -10.74
C LEU A 160 8.49 13.51 -12.15
N ALA A 161 9.67 12.91 -12.30
CA ALA A 161 10.12 12.36 -13.58
C ALA A 161 9.23 11.22 -14.06
N PHE A 162 8.84 10.31 -13.14
CA PHE A 162 7.98 9.18 -13.44
C PHE A 162 6.56 9.63 -13.79
N SER A 163 6.03 10.65 -13.12
CA SER A 163 4.73 11.26 -13.44
C SER A 163 4.66 11.69 -14.91
N ARG A 164 5.64 12.44 -15.37
CA ARG A 164 5.69 12.90 -16.78
C ARG A 164 5.82 11.74 -17.76
N TYR A 165 6.60 10.72 -17.41
CA TYR A 165 6.72 9.50 -18.23
C TYR A 165 5.39 8.73 -18.34
N ILE A 166 4.66 8.55 -17.25
CA ILE A 166 3.35 7.87 -17.24
C ILE A 166 2.33 8.70 -18.02
N LEU A 167 2.22 9.98 -17.69
CA LEU A 167 1.17 10.87 -18.21
C LEU A 167 1.37 11.26 -19.68
N ALA A 168 2.54 11.00 -20.28
CA ALA A 168 2.74 11.14 -21.72
C ALA A 168 1.79 10.22 -22.52
N GLN A 169 1.21 9.19 -21.91
CA GLN A 169 0.23 8.29 -22.50
C GLN A 169 -1.22 8.59 -22.06
N ALA A 170 -1.42 9.63 -21.24
CA ALA A 170 -2.73 9.93 -20.66
C ALA A 170 -3.67 10.61 -21.69
N ASN A 171 -4.92 10.20 -21.69
CA ASN A 171 -5.97 10.92 -22.38
C ASN A 171 -6.53 12.02 -21.46
N LEU A 172 -6.20 13.27 -21.76
CA LEU A 172 -6.63 14.43 -20.98
C LEU A 172 -7.89 15.13 -21.55
N SER A 173 -8.60 14.52 -22.50
CA SER A 173 -9.75 15.13 -23.18
C SER A 173 -10.86 15.56 -22.20
N ALA A 174 -11.18 14.71 -21.21
CA ALA A 174 -12.17 15.04 -20.18
C ALA A 174 -11.76 16.26 -19.35
N LEU A 175 -10.49 16.33 -18.93
CA LEU A 175 -9.97 17.48 -18.18
C LEU A 175 -9.92 18.74 -19.05
N ASN A 176 -9.58 18.61 -20.33
CA ASN A 176 -9.54 19.74 -21.28
C ASN A 176 -10.93 20.34 -21.56
N ALA A 177 -11.99 19.52 -21.47
CA ALA A 177 -13.38 19.99 -21.64
C ALA A 177 -13.87 20.85 -20.45
N ILE A 178 -13.19 20.81 -19.30
CA ILE A 178 -13.54 21.58 -18.12
C ILE A 178 -12.86 22.97 -18.21
N PRO A 179 -13.57 24.07 -17.91
CA PRO A 179 -12.95 25.40 -17.82
C PRO A 179 -11.73 25.41 -16.92
N ALA A 180 -10.70 26.21 -17.27
CA ALA A 180 -9.44 26.33 -16.50
C ALA A 180 -9.64 27.15 -15.20
N THR A 181 -10.47 26.65 -14.33
CA THR A 181 -10.86 27.22 -13.04
C THR A 181 -10.73 26.16 -11.93
N ASP A 182 -11.14 26.50 -10.72
CA ASP A 182 -11.19 25.54 -9.61
C ASP A 182 -12.07 24.31 -9.90
N LEU A 183 -12.93 24.34 -10.93
CA LEU A 183 -13.65 23.15 -11.39
C LEU A 183 -12.71 22.01 -11.82
N ARG A 184 -11.54 22.33 -12.41
CA ARG A 184 -10.52 21.32 -12.70
C ARG A 184 -9.93 20.70 -11.44
N LEU A 185 -9.76 21.52 -10.38
CA LEU A 185 -9.24 21.04 -9.10
C LEU A 185 -10.21 20.07 -8.42
N ASN A 186 -11.52 20.40 -8.46
CA ASN A 186 -12.55 19.55 -7.92
C ASN A 186 -12.63 18.22 -8.70
N TYR A 187 -12.65 18.28 -10.02
CA TYR A 187 -12.63 17.09 -10.86
C TYR A 187 -11.43 16.17 -10.57
N LEU A 188 -10.24 16.74 -10.37
CA LEU A 188 -9.05 15.97 -10.05
C LEU A 188 -9.05 15.44 -8.61
N ALA A 189 -9.67 16.17 -7.68
CA ALA A 189 -9.89 15.68 -6.32
C ALA A 189 -10.76 14.40 -6.35
N ASP A 190 -11.89 14.45 -7.04
CA ASP A 190 -12.79 13.31 -7.21
C ASP A 190 -12.10 12.14 -7.92
N LEU A 191 -11.39 12.43 -9.03
CA LEU A 191 -10.67 11.41 -9.83
C LEU A 191 -9.61 10.66 -9.02
N PHE A 192 -8.89 11.37 -8.17
CA PHE A 192 -7.79 10.82 -7.38
C PHE A 192 -8.17 10.43 -5.95
N GLY A 193 -9.44 10.62 -5.57
CA GLY A 193 -9.94 10.28 -4.24
C GLY A 193 -9.34 11.17 -3.14
N VAL A 194 -9.07 12.43 -3.44
CA VAL A 194 -8.62 13.42 -2.47
C VAL A 194 -9.85 14.13 -1.91
N ALA A 195 -10.05 14.06 -0.59
CA ALA A 195 -11.21 14.66 0.04
C ALA A 195 -11.21 16.19 -0.13
N GLU A 196 -10.08 16.83 0.14
CA GLU A 196 -9.90 18.27 -0.05
C GLU A 196 -8.42 18.62 -0.24
N TRP A 197 -8.14 19.50 -1.22
CA TRP A 197 -6.81 20.12 -1.35
C TRP A 197 -6.64 21.21 -0.30
N SER A 198 -5.51 21.24 0.41
CA SER A 198 -5.16 22.33 1.30
C SER A 198 -5.08 23.67 0.55
N SER A 199 -5.21 24.77 1.27
CA SER A 199 -5.08 26.10 0.69
C SER A 199 -3.73 26.33 0.00
N ARG A 200 -2.65 25.76 0.55
CA ARG A 200 -1.31 25.78 -0.02
C ARG A 200 -1.26 25.01 -1.35
N THR A 201 -1.78 23.79 -1.38
CA THR A 201 -1.84 22.96 -2.58
C THR A 201 -2.72 23.62 -3.65
N LYS A 202 -3.91 24.12 -3.30
CA LYS A 202 -4.79 24.88 -4.21
C LYS A 202 -4.04 26.04 -4.87
N SER A 203 -3.26 26.79 -4.09
CA SER A 203 -2.47 27.91 -4.63
C SER A 203 -1.46 27.46 -5.69
N VAL A 204 -0.78 26.34 -5.48
CA VAL A 204 0.17 25.78 -6.45
C VAL A 204 -0.56 25.23 -7.67
N LEU A 205 -1.63 24.47 -7.48
CA LEU A 205 -2.43 23.89 -8.58
C LEU A 205 -2.99 24.96 -9.51
N ARG A 206 -3.43 26.11 -8.96
CA ARG A 206 -3.93 27.25 -9.75
C ARG A 206 -2.89 27.79 -10.73
N THR A 207 -1.60 27.69 -10.44
CA THR A 207 -0.55 28.13 -11.37
C THR A 207 -0.46 27.23 -12.63
N ALA A 208 -0.95 26.02 -12.56
CA ALA A 208 -0.93 25.03 -13.62
C ALA A 208 -2.28 24.87 -14.36
N LEU A 209 -3.31 25.62 -14.03
CA LEU A 209 -4.67 25.46 -14.58
C LEU A 209 -4.73 25.45 -16.11
N ASN A 210 -3.87 26.24 -16.78
CA ASN A 210 -3.82 26.31 -18.23
C ASN A 210 -2.95 25.24 -18.88
N ASN A 211 -2.27 24.40 -18.09
CA ASN A 211 -1.49 23.27 -18.57
C ASN A 211 -2.00 21.97 -17.93
N PRO A 212 -2.96 21.27 -18.56
CA PRO A 212 -3.60 20.09 -17.99
C PRO A 212 -2.63 18.98 -17.62
N LEU A 213 -1.57 18.77 -18.40
CA LEU A 213 -0.55 17.76 -18.09
C LEU A 213 0.18 18.10 -16.79
N GLU A 214 0.69 19.34 -16.69
CA GLU A 214 1.42 19.77 -15.50
C GLU A 214 0.50 19.85 -14.28
N LEU A 215 -0.76 20.23 -14.47
CA LEU A 215 -1.76 20.21 -13.42
C LEU A 215 -1.92 18.81 -12.82
N VAL A 216 -2.05 17.77 -13.66
CA VAL A 216 -2.12 16.38 -13.17
C VAL A 216 -0.79 15.96 -12.51
N VAL A 217 0.36 16.33 -13.09
CA VAL A 217 1.68 16.07 -12.48
C VAL A 217 1.74 16.64 -11.06
N VAL A 218 1.30 17.87 -10.86
CA VAL A 218 1.30 18.50 -9.53
C VAL A 218 0.32 17.79 -8.59
N CYS A 219 -0.90 17.47 -9.05
CA CYS A 219 -1.90 16.76 -8.24
C CYS A 219 -1.38 15.42 -7.70
N ILE A 220 -0.82 14.57 -8.56
CA ILE A 220 -0.38 13.23 -8.13
C ILE A 220 0.92 13.23 -7.32
N ASN A 221 1.56 14.38 -7.18
CA ASN A 221 2.71 14.59 -6.29
C ASN A 221 2.37 15.47 -5.08
N ALA A 222 1.12 15.93 -4.96
CA ALA A 222 0.66 16.71 -3.83
C ALA A 222 0.64 15.85 -2.53
N PRO A 223 0.91 16.45 -1.37
CA PRO A 223 0.88 15.73 -0.10
C PRO A 223 -0.42 14.96 0.13
N GLU A 224 -1.56 15.58 -0.16
CA GLU A 224 -2.90 14.99 0.04
C GLU A 224 -3.18 13.78 -0.87
N TYR A 225 -2.43 13.61 -1.95
CA TYR A 225 -2.50 12.41 -2.77
C TYR A 225 -1.47 11.35 -2.39
N VAL A 226 -0.25 11.80 -2.04
CA VAL A 226 0.86 10.88 -1.71
C VAL A 226 0.68 10.27 -0.32
N VAL A 227 0.08 11.01 0.61
CA VAL A 227 -0.22 10.56 1.97
C VAL A 227 -1.72 10.47 2.14
N ASN A 228 -2.23 9.29 2.42
CA ASN A 228 -3.63 9.08 2.79
C ASN A 228 -3.82 9.55 4.24
N VAL A 229 -4.84 10.35 4.45
CA VAL A 229 -5.29 10.83 5.77
C VAL A 229 -6.72 10.39 5.95
#